data_a1590dc205e739459f10869c58585057
#
_entry.id   a1590dc205e739459f10869c58585057
#
_cell.length_a   1.000
_cell.length_b   1.000
_cell.length_c   1.000
_cell.angle_alpha   90.00
_cell.angle_beta   90.00
_cell.angle_gamma   90.00
#
_symmetry.space_group_name_H-M   'P 1'
#
loop_
_entity.id
_entity.type
_entity.pdbx_description
1 polymer ?
#
loop_
_entity_poly.entity_id
_entity_poly.type
_entity_poly.pdbx_seq_one_letter_code
_entity_poly.pdbx_strand_id
1 'polypeptide(L)'
;MTTMRKPGKILVVCQYYAPDSSTTATYTTAIAEGLAADNEVVVLSASPNSASEAGKNRKKPTVIEIPNRAPQKDALVKRAISIFLLAFRMFFSVLLQARRDDIVFCVTTPFTLPYAVMSAAKLRGAATALLIYDLYPEALERAGLIKPRSVTARLIRLANAAVFRALDAIITIGRDVAPLLLAYKGVRQEQINFIPNWTLLPTGYREIAPDNRFRAGRDSQLIVGLSGNLGFTHSPRTVFEAARLLREDKNIHLILSGWGVGWKQLHELQAADKLDNVTLIDPVPEAGLVEFLSAADVWIIPYRRNIAGVSVPSRLYNVLAVGRAVIVAAEPCSEAALVVNEENIGWVVPPEDPRPLADAIRLAASDRMATIEKGHRAAEAAKKYNPDAAMTRYREVFLKLR
;
A
#
# COMPACT_ATOMS: atom_id res chain seq x y z
N MET A 1 -33.37 -24.29 27.36
CA MET A 1 -32.07 -24.46 26.67
C MET A 1 -31.97 -23.38 25.62
N THR A 2 -31.28 -22.29 25.93
CA THR A 2 -30.98 -21.22 24.98
C THR A 2 -29.90 -21.78 24.01
N THR A 3 -30.29 -22.12 22.81
CA THR A 3 -29.32 -22.52 21.77
C THR A 3 -28.38 -21.34 21.57
N MET A 4 -27.15 -21.44 22.06
CA MET A 4 -26.10 -20.45 21.74
C MET A 4 -26.00 -20.39 20.21
N ARG A 5 -26.41 -19.26 19.65
CA ARG A 5 -26.26 -18.98 18.22
C ARG A 5 -24.77 -19.11 17.87
N LYS A 6 -24.47 -19.92 16.86
CA LYS A 6 -23.10 -20.04 16.36
C LYS A 6 -22.65 -18.64 15.90
N PRO A 7 -21.48 -18.10 16.33
CA PRO A 7 -21.03 -16.81 15.87
C PRO A 7 -20.95 -16.79 14.35
N GLY A 8 -21.36 -15.67 13.74
CA GLY A 8 -21.32 -15.50 12.28
C GLY A 8 -19.89 -15.63 11.73
N LYS A 9 -19.76 -16.03 10.48
CA LYS A 9 -18.48 -16.08 9.78
C LYS A 9 -18.04 -14.69 9.32
N ILE A 10 -16.75 -14.57 8.99
CA ILE A 10 -16.18 -13.41 8.30
C ILE A 10 -16.06 -13.75 6.82
N LEU A 11 -16.73 -12.99 5.96
CA LEU A 11 -16.65 -13.11 4.51
C LEU A 11 -15.70 -12.04 3.98
N VAL A 12 -14.48 -12.44 3.58
CA VAL A 12 -13.47 -11.56 2.99
C VAL A 12 -13.66 -11.53 1.49
N VAL A 13 -13.82 -10.36 0.90
CA VAL A 13 -14.08 -10.19 -0.55
C VAL A 13 -13.00 -9.32 -1.18
N CYS A 14 -12.27 -9.88 -2.13
CA CYS A 14 -11.12 -9.22 -2.75
C CYS A 14 -10.92 -9.65 -4.21
N GLN A 15 -10.25 -8.84 -5.00
CA GLN A 15 -9.80 -9.23 -6.33
C GLN A 15 -8.57 -10.13 -6.24
N TYR A 16 -7.59 -9.76 -5.41
CA TYR A 16 -6.29 -10.39 -5.31
C TYR A 16 -6.13 -11.12 -3.99
N TYR A 17 -5.72 -12.37 -4.05
CA TYR A 17 -5.45 -13.25 -2.92
C TYR A 17 -4.35 -14.25 -3.32
N ALA A 18 -3.69 -14.92 -2.37
CA ALA A 18 -2.72 -15.96 -2.68
C ALA A 18 -3.28 -16.97 -3.70
N PRO A 19 -2.50 -17.40 -4.70
CA PRO A 19 -1.04 -17.26 -4.87
C PRO A 19 -0.58 -15.98 -5.58
N ASP A 20 -1.45 -14.98 -5.79
CA ASP A 20 -1.06 -13.70 -6.38
C ASP A 20 -0.04 -12.99 -5.47
N SER A 21 1.07 -12.50 -6.05
CA SER A 21 2.18 -11.87 -5.32
C SER A 21 2.08 -10.34 -5.20
N SER A 22 0.94 -9.75 -5.60
CA SER A 22 0.75 -8.30 -5.43
C SER A 22 0.69 -7.94 -3.95
N THR A 23 1.15 -6.74 -3.62
CA THR A 23 1.12 -6.21 -2.25
C THR A 23 -0.28 -6.29 -1.62
N THR A 24 -1.33 -6.00 -2.41
CA THR A 24 -2.72 -6.12 -1.96
C THR A 24 -3.07 -7.56 -1.60
N ALA A 25 -2.67 -8.54 -2.44
CA ALA A 25 -2.90 -9.95 -2.15
C ALA A 25 -2.18 -10.39 -0.88
N THR A 26 -0.91 -10.02 -0.72
CA THR A 26 -0.10 -10.38 0.45
C THR A 26 -0.75 -9.90 1.75
N TYR A 27 -1.15 -8.62 1.83
CA TYR A 27 -1.82 -8.09 3.02
C TYR A 27 -3.20 -8.70 3.24
N THR A 28 -4.01 -8.85 2.18
CA THR A 28 -5.36 -9.42 2.31
C THR A 28 -5.31 -10.88 2.75
N THR A 29 -4.34 -11.66 2.24
CA THR A 29 -4.09 -13.04 2.65
C THR A 29 -3.70 -13.11 4.13
N ALA A 30 -2.74 -12.28 4.55
CA ALA A 30 -2.30 -12.25 5.96
C ALA A 30 -3.45 -11.86 6.91
N ILE A 31 -4.30 -10.89 6.53
CA ILE A 31 -5.48 -10.50 7.32
C ILE A 31 -6.47 -11.66 7.42
N ALA A 32 -6.80 -12.31 6.30
CA ALA A 32 -7.77 -13.41 6.29
C ALA A 32 -7.27 -14.61 7.11
N GLU A 33 -5.99 -14.98 6.96
CA GLU A 33 -5.38 -16.07 7.74
C GLU A 33 -5.30 -15.74 9.23
N GLY A 34 -4.91 -14.50 9.58
CA GLY A 34 -4.86 -14.06 10.96
C GLY A 34 -6.23 -14.02 11.65
N LEU A 35 -7.29 -13.67 10.91
CA LEU A 35 -8.67 -13.73 11.40
C LEU A 35 -9.18 -15.17 11.52
N ALA A 36 -8.71 -16.08 10.65
CA ALA A 36 -9.11 -17.49 10.66
C ALA A 36 -8.59 -18.24 11.89
N ALA A 37 -7.63 -17.71 12.63
CA ALA A 37 -7.15 -18.30 13.87
C ALA A 37 -8.28 -18.48 14.89
N ASP A 38 -9.20 -17.51 14.94
CA ASP A 38 -10.26 -17.43 15.96
C ASP A 38 -11.69 -17.46 15.37
N ASN A 39 -11.83 -17.40 14.05
CA ASN A 39 -13.12 -17.25 13.35
C ASN A 39 -13.26 -18.25 12.21
N GLU A 40 -14.51 -18.52 11.80
CA GLU A 40 -14.80 -19.10 10.51
C GLU A 40 -14.62 -18.00 9.44
N VAL A 41 -13.64 -18.16 8.54
CA VAL A 41 -13.35 -17.19 7.48
C VAL A 41 -13.56 -17.83 6.12
N VAL A 42 -14.34 -17.16 5.28
CA VAL A 42 -14.53 -17.51 3.87
C VAL A 42 -14.03 -16.37 3.01
N VAL A 43 -13.17 -16.67 2.06
CA VAL A 43 -12.61 -15.69 1.11
C VAL A 43 -13.26 -15.85 -0.25
N LEU A 44 -13.82 -14.80 -0.82
CA LEU A 44 -14.22 -14.72 -2.22
C LEU A 44 -13.14 -13.96 -2.99
N SER A 45 -12.39 -14.66 -3.84
CA SER A 45 -11.25 -14.10 -4.57
C SER A 45 -11.41 -14.25 -6.07
N ALA A 46 -10.92 -13.27 -6.83
CA ALA A 46 -10.82 -13.36 -8.29
C ALA A 46 -9.43 -13.80 -8.79
N SER A 47 -8.48 -14.08 -7.89
CA SER A 47 -7.17 -14.60 -8.27
C SER A 47 -7.29 -16.02 -8.83
N PRO A 48 -6.73 -16.28 -10.01
CA PRO A 48 -6.65 -17.64 -10.54
C PRO A 48 -5.90 -18.58 -9.57
N ASN A 49 -6.36 -19.84 -9.48
CA ASN A 49 -5.78 -20.85 -8.59
C ASN A 49 -5.79 -20.48 -7.09
N SER A 50 -6.64 -19.54 -6.70
CA SER A 50 -6.78 -19.16 -5.29
C SER A 50 -7.64 -20.13 -4.48
N ALA A 51 -8.51 -20.92 -5.17
CA ALA A 51 -9.41 -21.86 -4.51
C ALA A 51 -8.65 -22.85 -3.64
N SER A 52 -9.06 -22.95 -2.39
CA SER A 52 -8.57 -23.98 -1.47
C SER A 52 -9.75 -24.62 -0.77
N GLU A 53 -9.78 -25.94 -0.77
CA GLU A 53 -10.69 -26.64 0.12
C GLU A 53 -10.30 -26.36 1.57
N ALA A 54 -11.28 -26.15 2.43
CA ALA A 54 -11.05 -26.09 3.86
C ALA A 54 -10.41 -27.41 4.27
N GLY A 55 -9.11 -27.45 4.29
CA GLY A 55 -8.40 -28.58 4.85
C GLY A 55 -8.93 -28.78 6.27
N LYS A 56 -8.93 -30.00 6.79
CA LYS A 56 -9.40 -30.40 8.12
C LYS A 56 -8.89 -29.53 9.29
N ASN A 57 -8.11 -28.52 8.98
CA ASN A 57 -7.56 -27.56 9.92
C ASN A 57 -8.44 -26.29 9.94
N ARG A 58 -9.27 -26.13 10.98
CA ARG A 58 -10.16 -24.99 11.22
C ARG A 58 -9.46 -23.60 11.29
N LYS A 59 -8.14 -23.58 11.24
CA LYS A 59 -7.33 -22.34 11.35
C LYS A 59 -6.94 -21.70 10.01
N LYS A 60 -7.47 -22.20 8.88
CA LYS A 60 -7.23 -21.61 7.55
C LYS A 60 -8.55 -21.17 6.93
N PRO A 61 -8.57 -20.06 6.17
CA PRO A 61 -9.75 -19.63 5.46
C PRO A 61 -10.14 -20.62 4.37
N THR A 62 -11.45 -20.77 4.15
CA THR A 62 -11.98 -21.44 2.95
C THR A 62 -11.97 -20.43 1.82
N VAL A 63 -11.29 -20.73 0.72
CA VAL A 63 -11.20 -19.80 -0.42
C VAL A 63 -12.06 -20.31 -1.57
N ILE A 64 -12.96 -19.46 -2.05
CA ILE A 64 -13.84 -19.67 -3.19
C ILE A 64 -13.37 -18.77 -4.32
N GLU A 65 -12.90 -19.37 -5.40
CA GLU A 65 -12.49 -18.63 -6.59
C GLU A 65 -13.72 -18.15 -7.39
N ILE A 66 -13.76 -16.86 -7.66
CA ILE A 66 -14.76 -16.24 -8.53
C ILE A 66 -14.12 -15.99 -9.89
N PRO A 67 -14.43 -16.77 -10.93
CA PRO A 67 -13.74 -16.68 -12.21
C PRO A 67 -13.77 -15.25 -12.79
N ASN A 68 -12.60 -14.72 -13.07
CA ASN A 68 -12.45 -13.44 -13.75
C ASN A 68 -11.31 -13.52 -14.77
N ARG A 69 -11.64 -13.45 -16.06
CA ARG A 69 -10.62 -13.36 -17.10
C ARG A 69 -10.11 -11.91 -17.18
N ALA A 70 -8.93 -11.68 -16.66
CA ALA A 70 -8.25 -10.40 -16.84
C ALA A 70 -7.82 -10.24 -18.31
N PRO A 71 -8.29 -9.21 -19.03
CA PRO A 71 -7.81 -8.96 -20.40
C PRO A 71 -6.39 -8.43 -20.37
N GLN A 72 -5.67 -8.59 -21.49
CA GLN A 72 -4.32 -8.06 -21.71
C GLN A 72 -4.28 -6.56 -21.37
N LYS A 73 -3.13 -6.09 -20.87
CA LYS A 73 -2.96 -4.73 -20.31
C LYS A 73 -3.36 -3.57 -21.24
N ASP A 74 -3.37 -3.81 -22.55
CA ASP A 74 -3.57 -2.75 -23.58
C ASP A 74 -5.04 -2.52 -23.96
N ALA A 75 -5.98 -3.31 -23.43
CA ALA A 75 -7.39 -3.21 -23.81
C ALA A 75 -8.24 -2.54 -22.71
N LEU A 76 -8.16 -1.21 -22.59
CA LEU A 76 -8.85 -0.41 -21.55
C LEU A 76 -10.36 -0.72 -21.44
N VAL A 77 -11.07 -0.79 -22.58
CA VAL A 77 -12.53 -1.07 -22.60
C VAL A 77 -12.81 -2.48 -22.09
N LYS A 78 -12.06 -3.50 -22.56
CA LYS A 78 -12.21 -4.88 -22.10
C LYS A 78 -11.91 -4.99 -20.60
N ARG A 79 -10.93 -4.22 -20.10
CA ARG A 79 -10.58 -4.16 -18.67
C ARG A 79 -11.70 -3.53 -17.85
N ALA A 80 -12.30 -2.44 -18.33
CA ALA A 80 -13.45 -1.83 -17.67
C ALA A 80 -14.64 -2.82 -17.58
N ILE A 81 -14.98 -3.48 -18.69
CA ILE A 81 -16.04 -4.50 -18.72
C ILE A 81 -15.72 -5.64 -17.74
N SER A 82 -14.49 -6.14 -17.71
CA SER A 82 -14.07 -7.20 -16.78
C SER A 82 -14.24 -6.79 -15.31
N ILE A 83 -13.91 -5.54 -14.96
CA ILE A 83 -14.06 -4.99 -13.61
C ILE A 83 -15.55 -4.90 -13.22
N PHE A 84 -16.42 -4.45 -14.11
CA PHE A 84 -17.87 -4.41 -13.84
C PHE A 84 -18.47 -5.81 -13.74
N LEU A 85 -18.07 -6.73 -14.60
CA LEU A 85 -18.52 -8.13 -14.55
C LEU A 85 -18.06 -8.82 -13.25
N LEU A 86 -16.85 -8.53 -12.78
CA LEU A 86 -16.37 -9.01 -11.49
C LEU A 86 -17.23 -8.46 -10.36
N ALA A 87 -17.49 -7.16 -10.33
CA ALA A 87 -18.34 -6.53 -9.32
C ALA A 87 -19.74 -7.17 -9.29
N PHE A 88 -20.33 -7.44 -10.44
CA PHE A 88 -21.61 -8.11 -10.57
C PHE A 88 -21.57 -9.55 -10.00
N ARG A 89 -20.57 -10.35 -10.37
CA ARG A 89 -20.41 -11.72 -9.84
C ARG A 89 -20.19 -11.72 -8.34
N MET A 90 -19.37 -10.80 -7.82
CA MET A 90 -19.13 -10.67 -6.39
C MET A 90 -20.39 -10.24 -5.63
N PHE A 91 -21.22 -9.35 -6.20
CA PHE A 91 -22.51 -8.98 -5.63
C PHE A 91 -23.37 -10.23 -5.38
N PHE A 92 -23.58 -11.07 -6.39
CA PHE A 92 -24.41 -12.28 -6.24
C PHE A 92 -23.74 -13.30 -5.34
N SER A 93 -22.42 -13.47 -5.39
CA SER A 93 -21.70 -14.37 -4.51
C SER A 93 -21.87 -13.96 -3.04
N VAL A 94 -21.77 -12.67 -2.72
CA VAL A 94 -22.02 -12.17 -1.36
C VAL A 94 -23.49 -12.34 -0.98
N LEU A 95 -24.41 -12.03 -1.88
CA LEU A 95 -25.84 -12.17 -1.63
C LEU A 95 -26.23 -13.63 -1.30
N LEU A 96 -25.58 -14.63 -1.91
CA LEU A 96 -25.82 -16.04 -1.67
C LEU A 96 -25.10 -16.55 -0.40
N GLN A 97 -23.92 -16.01 -0.10
CA GLN A 97 -23.05 -16.49 0.98
C GLN A 97 -23.29 -15.82 2.32
N ALA A 98 -23.59 -14.50 2.33
CA ALA A 98 -23.71 -13.71 3.54
C ALA A 98 -25.04 -13.94 4.27
N ARG A 99 -25.00 -13.87 5.60
CA ARG A 99 -26.14 -13.97 6.52
C ARG A 99 -26.14 -12.78 7.47
N ARG A 100 -27.23 -12.56 8.18
CA ARG A 100 -27.42 -11.42 9.10
C ARG A 100 -26.34 -11.30 10.19
N ASP A 101 -25.88 -12.44 10.70
CA ASP A 101 -24.91 -12.48 11.81
C ASP A 101 -23.43 -12.50 11.30
N ASP A 102 -23.22 -12.44 9.98
CA ASP A 102 -21.90 -12.43 9.36
C ASP A 102 -21.32 -11.02 9.27
N ILE A 103 -20.00 -10.94 9.17
CA ILE A 103 -19.27 -9.71 8.83
C ILE A 103 -18.74 -9.84 7.41
N VAL A 104 -19.05 -8.87 6.55
CA VAL A 104 -18.52 -8.78 5.20
C VAL A 104 -17.41 -7.75 5.17
N PHE A 105 -16.19 -8.20 4.92
CA PHE A 105 -14.98 -7.39 4.81
C PHE A 105 -14.54 -7.29 3.35
N CYS A 106 -14.35 -6.08 2.86
CA CYS A 106 -13.94 -5.81 1.48
C CYS A 106 -12.77 -4.83 1.43
N VAL A 107 -12.03 -4.85 0.34
CA VAL A 107 -10.93 -3.91 0.03
C VAL A 107 -11.30 -3.05 -1.18
N THR A 108 -10.66 -1.87 -1.34
CA THR A 108 -10.97 -0.91 -2.42
C THR A 108 -10.40 -1.30 -3.80
N THR A 109 -9.84 -2.48 -3.96
CA THR A 109 -9.30 -2.96 -5.24
C THR A 109 -10.12 -4.13 -5.79
N PRO A 110 -10.74 -3.97 -7.01
CA PRO A 110 -10.84 -2.76 -7.81
C PRO A 110 -11.88 -1.77 -7.23
N PHE A 111 -11.80 -0.51 -7.64
CA PHE A 111 -12.62 0.57 -7.08
C PHE A 111 -14.14 0.36 -7.16
N THR A 112 -14.63 -0.50 -8.05
CA THR A 112 -16.06 -0.85 -8.19
C THR A 112 -16.53 -1.88 -7.17
N LEU A 113 -15.60 -2.64 -6.59
CA LEU A 113 -15.92 -3.77 -5.73
C LEU A 113 -16.69 -3.37 -4.46
N PRO A 114 -16.31 -2.28 -3.73
CA PRO A 114 -17.02 -1.87 -2.53
C PRO A 114 -18.51 -1.59 -2.76
N TYR A 115 -18.87 -0.97 -3.89
CA TYR A 115 -20.28 -0.65 -4.16
C TYR A 115 -21.13 -1.92 -4.27
N ALA A 116 -20.67 -2.91 -5.01
CA ALA A 116 -21.37 -4.18 -5.20
C ALA A 116 -21.44 -4.98 -3.90
N VAL A 117 -20.29 -5.19 -3.26
CA VAL A 117 -20.14 -6.04 -2.08
C VAL A 117 -20.91 -5.47 -0.88
N MET A 118 -20.76 -4.18 -0.61
CA MET A 118 -21.40 -3.55 0.56
C MET A 118 -22.92 -3.46 0.36
N SER A 119 -23.39 -3.23 -0.86
CA SER A 119 -24.83 -3.26 -1.15
C SER A 119 -25.42 -4.65 -0.91
N ALA A 120 -24.75 -5.72 -1.38
CA ALA A 120 -25.20 -7.10 -1.14
C ALA A 120 -25.18 -7.45 0.35
N ALA A 121 -24.14 -7.05 1.08
CA ALA A 121 -24.01 -7.28 2.52
C ALA A 121 -25.15 -6.61 3.30
N LYS A 122 -25.46 -5.35 3.00
CA LYS A 122 -26.57 -4.61 3.66
C LYS A 122 -27.94 -5.23 3.33
N LEU A 123 -28.16 -5.70 2.10
CA LEU A 123 -29.37 -6.44 1.75
C LEU A 123 -29.55 -7.73 2.56
N ARG A 124 -28.44 -8.36 2.98
CA ARG A 124 -28.45 -9.54 3.85
C ARG A 124 -28.47 -9.22 5.33
N GLY A 125 -28.37 -7.94 5.71
CA GLY A 125 -28.31 -7.49 7.10
C GLY A 125 -26.98 -7.84 7.78
N ALA A 126 -25.93 -8.13 7.03
CA ALA A 126 -24.60 -8.41 7.55
C ALA A 126 -23.91 -7.11 7.98
N ALA A 127 -23.04 -7.20 8.99
CA ALA A 127 -22.13 -6.13 9.35
C ALA A 127 -21.07 -5.91 8.24
N THR A 128 -20.61 -4.68 8.09
CA THR A 128 -19.75 -4.30 6.95
C THR A 128 -18.47 -3.59 7.41
N ALA A 129 -17.32 -4.05 6.90
CA ALA A 129 -16.03 -3.42 7.08
C ALA A 129 -15.33 -3.22 5.73
N LEU A 130 -14.81 -2.02 5.49
CA LEU A 130 -14.10 -1.66 4.26
C LEU A 130 -12.68 -1.23 4.59
N LEU A 131 -11.68 -1.89 3.98
CA LEU A 131 -10.28 -1.46 4.03
C LEU A 131 -9.97 -0.59 2.82
N ILE A 132 -9.54 0.64 3.07
CA ILE A 132 -9.17 1.61 2.04
C ILE A 132 -7.65 1.58 1.84
N TYR A 133 -7.20 1.05 0.70
CA TYR A 133 -5.82 1.18 0.23
C TYR A 133 -5.62 2.48 -0.55
N ASP A 134 -6.51 2.75 -1.51
CA ASP A 134 -6.53 3.98 -2.29
C ASP A 134 -7.92 4.59 -2.22
N LEU A 135 -7.98 5.92 -2.11
CA LEU A 135 -9.25 6.65 -2.07
C LEU A 135 -9.61 7.15 -3.48
N TYR A 136 -10.77 6.73 -3.96
CA TYR A 136 -11.36 7.16 -5.24
C TYR A 136 -12.51 8.15 -4.98
N PRO A 137 -12.73 9.18 -5.82
CA PRO A 137 -12.10 9.43 -7.12
C PRO A 137 -10.72 10.10 -7.05
N GLU A 138 -10.23 10.46 -5.87
CA GLU A 138 -9.01 11.25 -5.65
C GLU A 138 -7.80 10.60 -6.38
N ALA A 139 -7.62 9.29 -6.26
CA ALA A 139 -6.56 8.56 -6.96
C ALA A 139 -6.66 8.69 -8.49
N LEU A 140 -7.87 8.63 -9.07
CA LEU A 140 -8.08 8.79 -10.52
C LEU A 140 -7.84 10.23 -10.98
N GLU A 141 -8.21 11.21 -10.16
CA GLU A 141 -7.95 12.64 -10.44
C GLU A 141 -6.45 12.93 -10.45
N ARG A 142 -5.69 12.37 -9.47
CA ARG A 142 -4.23 12.51 -9.39
C ARG A 142 -3.51 11.75 -10.51
N ALA A 143 -4.05 10.62 -10.93
CA ALA A 143 -3.56 9.90 -12.10
C ALA A 143 -3.83 10.64 -13.43
N GLY A 144 -4.62 11.72 -13.41
CA GLY A 144 -5.04 12.43 -14.64
C GLY A 144 -6.06 11.66 -15.49
N LEU A 145 -6.63 10.58 -14.95
CA LEU A 145 -7.59 9.73 -15.67
C LEU A 145 -9.00 10.37 -15.71
N ILE A 146 -9.30 11.21 -14.74
CA ILE A 146 -10.52 12.02 -14.72
C ILE A 146 -10.19 13.46 -14.30
N LYS A 147 -10.94 14.43 -14.81
CA LYS A 147 -10.76 15.83 -14.39
C LYS A 147 -11.37 16.05 -13.00
N PRO A 148 -10.70 16.81 -12.10
CA PRO A 148 -11.30 17.25 -10.85
C PRO A 148 -12.64 17.95 -11.08
N ARG A 149 -13.61 17.68 -10.22
CA ARG A 149 -14.98 18.22 -10.31
C ARG A 149 -15.77 17.83 -11.58
N SER A 150 -15.29 16.89 -12.40
CA SER A 150 -16.06 16.34 -13.52
C SER A 150 -17.34 15.65 -13.04
N VAL A 151 -18.29 15.44 -13.95
CA VAL A 151 -19.51 14.68 -13.64
C VAL A 151 -19.18 13.30 -13.10
N THR A 152 -18.21 12.61 -13.70
CA THR A 152 -17.74 11.30 -13.23
C THR A 152 -17.23 11.36 -11.79
N ALA A 153 -16.36 12.34 -11.46
CA ALA A 153 -15.86 12.51 -10.10
C ALA A 153 -16.98 12.79 -9.09
N ARG A 154 -17.97 13.62 -9.48
CA ARG A 154 -19.15 13.93 -8.64
C ARG A 154 -20.01 12.68 -8.40
N LEU A 155 -20.26 11.87 -9.43
CA LEU A 155 -21.03 10.63 -9.31
C LEU A 155 -20.32 9.62 -8.40
N ILE A 156 -19.00 9.46 -8.54
CA ILE A 156 -18.21 8.58 -7.65
C ILE A 156 -18.31 9.08 -6.20
N ARG A 157 -18.15 10.40 -5.96
CA ARG A 157 -18.29 10.97 -4.60
C ARG A 157 -19.68 10.79 -4.02
N LEU A 158 -20.72 10.91 -4.83
CA LEU A 158 -22.09 10.65 -4.39
C LEU A 158 -22.29 9.18 -4.00
N ALA A 159 -21.79 8.26 -4.82
CA ALA A 159 -21.83 6.84 -4.52
C ALA A 159 -21.01 6.50 -3.24
N ASN A 160 -19.82 7.09 -3.09
CA ASN A 160 -19.01 6.97 -1.88
C ASN A 160 -19.78 7.45 -0.65
N ALA A 161 -20.40 8.63 -0.71
CA ALA A 161 -21.18 9.17 0.41
C ALA A 161 -22.29 8.21 0.83
N ALA A 162 -22.97 7.58 -0.14
CA ALA A 162 -24.01 6.59 0.13
C ALA A 162 -23.44 5.31 0.79
N VAL A 163 -22.31 4.79 0.28
CA VAL A 163 -21.69 3.59 0.80
C VAL A 163 -21.03 3.85 2.15
N PHE A 164 -20.14 4.85 2.25
CA PHE A 164 -19.33 5.08 3.46
C PHE A 164 -20.19 5.39 4.70
N ARG A 165 -21.25 6.21 4.55
CA ARG A 165 -22.18 6.45 5.68
C ARG A 165 -22.90 5.20 6.18
N ALA A 166 -23.08 4.20 5.31
CA ALA A 166 -23.78 2.96 5.63
C ALA A 166 -22.88 1.87 6.20
N LEU A 167 -21.54 2.04 6.13
CA LEU A 167 -20.59 1.10 6.69
C LEU A 167 -20.61 1.08 8.21
N ASP A 168 -20.36 -0.08 8.78
CA ASP A 168 -20.22 -0.23 10.22
C ASP A 168 -18.77 0.06 10.66
N ALA A 169 -17.77 -0.26 9.81
CA ALA A 169 -16.37 0.12 10.01
C ALA A 169 -15.68 0.50 8.68
N ILE A 170 -14.83 1.51 8.75
CA ILE A 170 -13.90 1.91 7.68
C ILE A 170 -12.49 1.78 8.25
N ILE A 171 -11.66 0.96 7.63
CA ILE A 171 -10.27 0.75 8.03
C ILE A 171 -9.38 1.53 7.08
N THR A 172 -8.50 2.36 7.62
CA THR A 172 -7.54 3.17 6.86
C THR A 172 -6.12 2.77 7.23
N ILE A 173 -5.23 2.79 6.25
CA ILE A 173 -3.81 2.49 6.43
C ILE A 173 -2.95 3.74 6.68
N GLY A 174 -3.58 4.93 6.67
CA GLY A 174 -2.99 6.21 7.00
C GLY A 174 -3.98 7.09 7.78
N ARG A 175 -3.45 7.90 8.70
CA ARG A 175 -4.23 8.87 9.49
C ARG A 175 -4.72 10.03 8.65
N ASP A 176 -3.97 10.34 7.59
CA ASP A 176 -4.24 11.41 6.63
C ASP A 176 -5.47 11.17 5.74
N VAL A 177 -5.99 9.95 5.72
CA VAL A 177 -7.24 9.59 5.01
C VAL A 177 -8.48 10.08 5.77
N ALA A 178 -8.43 10.14 7.11
CA ALA A 178 -9.59 10.45 7.94
C ALA A 178 -10.26 11.80 7.62
N PRO A 179 -9.53 12.92 7.43
CA PRO A 179 -10.13 14.20 7.05
C PRO A 179 -10.90 14.13 5.73
N LEU A 180 -10.39 13.36 4.75
CA LEU A 180 -11.05 13.20 3.46
C LEU A 180 -12.34 12.37 3.60
N LEU A 181 -12.36 11.35 4.45
CA LEU A 181 -13.54 10.54 4.72
C LEU A 181 -14.61 11.33 5.47
N LEU A 182 -14.23 12.13 6.46
CA LEU A 182 -15.15 12.97 7.23
C LEU A 182 -15.80 14.08 6.38
N ALA A 183 -15.20 14.45 5.23
CA ALA A 183 -15.82 15.36 4.29
C ALA A 183 -17.03 14.74 3.58
N TYR A 184 -17.20 13.41 3.59
CA TYR A 184 -18.39 12.75 3.06
C TYR A 184 -19.55 12.85 4.04
N LYS A 185 -20.70 13.39 3.58
CA LYS A 185 -21.89 13.60 4.40
C LYS A 185 -22.36 12.29 5.05
N GLY A 186 -22.41 12.29 6.37
CA GLY A 186 -22.91 11.18 7.19
C GLY A 186 -21.88 10.12 7.58
N VAL A 187 -20.61 10.29 7.20
CA VAL A 187 -19.50 9.53 7.77
C VAL A 187 -19.20 10.04 9.18
N ARG A 188 -19.01 9.16 10.14
CA ARG A 188 -18.73 9.46 11.53
C ARG A 188 -17.34 9.02 11.93
N GLN A 189 -16.72 9.74 12.86
CA GLN A 189 -15.36 9.44 13.34
C GLN A 189 -15.24 8.02 13.92
N GLU A 190 -16.29 7.56 14.60
CA GLU A 190 -16.30 6.24 15.25
C GLU A 190 -16.27 5.07 14.27
N GLN A 191 -16.63 5.31 12.99
CA GLN A 191 -16.54 4.31 11.94
C GLN A 191 -15.11 4.14 11.44
N ILE A 192 -14.23 5.17 11.61
CA ILE A 192 -12.89 5.21 11.05
C ILE A 192 -11.91 4.58 12.03
N ASN A 193 -11.24 3.52 11.59
CA ASN A 193 -10.25 2.78 12.36
C ASN A 193 -8.91 2.82 11.64
N PHE A 194 -7.90 3.40 12.26
CA PHE A 194 -6.55 3.43 11.71
C PHE A 194 -5.80 2.15 12.07
N ILE A 195 -5.43 1.38 11.06
CA ILE A 195 -4.57 0.20 11.18
C ILE A 195 -3.48 0.32 10.11
N PRO A 196 -2.26 0.71 10.48
CA PRO A 196 -1.18 0.87 9.50
C PRO A 196 -0.83 -0.47 8.85
N ASN A 197 -0.30 -0.40 7.64
CA ASN A 197 0.39 -1.54 7.06
C ASN A 197 1.60 -1.90 7.93
N TRP A 198 2.13 -3.10 7.73
CA TRP A 198 3.29 -3.61 8.46
C TRP A 198 4.39 -4.06 7.53
N THR A 199 5.55 -4.32 8.07
CA THR A 199 6.66 -4.86 7.29
C THR A 199 6.38 -6.30 6.87
N LEU A 200 6.73 -6.61 5.63
CA LEU A 200 6.70 -7.97 5.08
C LEU A 200 8.06 -8.67 5.19
N LEU A 201 9.06 -7.96 5.72
CA LEU A 201 10.44 -8.44 5.86
C LEU A 201 10.80 -8.63 7.33
N PRO A 202 11.75 -9.52 7.64
CA PRO A 202 12.29 -9.62 8.99
C PRO A 202 12.90 -8.30 9.45
N THR A 203 12.54 -7.85 10.65
CA THR A 203 12.96 -6.56 11.21
C THR A 203 14.31 -6.64 11.90
N GLY A 204 15.13 -5.61 11.72
CA GLY A 204 16.41 -5.43 12.41
C GLY A 204 17.35 -4.56 11.59
N TYR A 205 18.18 -3.77 12.27
CA TYR A 205 19.26 -3.06 11.59
C TYR A 205 20.21 -4.06 10.92
N ARG A 206 20.54 -3.80 9.66
CA ARG A 206 21.43 -4.66 8.87
C ARG A 206 22.68 -3.90 8.51
N GLU A 207 23.82 -4.41 8.91
CA GLU A 207 25.09 -3.91 8.41
C GLU A 207 25.15 -4.06 6.88
N ILE A 208 25.81 -3.12 6.24
CA ILE A 208 26.04 -3.18 4.81
C ILE A 208 27.14 -4.21 4.56
N ALA A 209 26.81 -5.30 3.88
CA ALA A 209 27.80 -6.32 3.56
C ALA A 209 28.89 -5.74 2.62
N PRO A 210 30.17 -5.98 2.91
CA PRO A 210 31.27 -5.43 2.09
C PRO A 210 31.22 -5.88 0.62
N ASP A 211 30.64 -7.04 0.35
CA ASP A 211 30.48 -7.64 -0.97
C ASP A 211 29.08 -7.41 -1.57
N ASN A 212 28.30 -6.48 -1.03
CA ASN A 212 26.96 -6.20 -1.55
C ASN A 212 27.02 -5.80 -3.03
N ARG A 213 26.51 -6.67 -3.90
CA ARG A 213 26.57 -6.51 -5.37
C ARG A 213 25.92 -5.22 -5.89
N PHE A 214 24.97 -4.65 -5.17
CA PHE A 214 24.28 -3.43 -5.59
C PHE A 214 25.08 -2.16 -5.29
N ARG A 215 26.11 -2.26 -4.44
CA ARG A 215 27.05 -1.14 -4.21
C ARG A 215 28.17 -1.08 -5.26
N ALA A 216 28.53 -2.20 -5.83
CA ALA A 216 29.52 -2.30 -6.93
C ALA A 216 30.82 -1.52 -6.66
N GLY A 217 31.42 -1.68 -5.46
CA GLY A 217 32.68 -1.01 -5.09
C GLY A 217 32.55 0.48 -4.70
N ARG A 218 31.33 0.96 -4.42
CA ARG A 218 31.05 2.35 -4.02
C ARG A 218 30.96 2.53 -2.51
N ASP A 219 31.81 1.87 -1.75
CA ASP A 219 31.72 1.83 -0.29
C ASP A 219 32.00 3.18 0.38
N SER A 220 32.80 4.02 -0.26
CA SER A 220 33.08 5.41 0.20
C SER A 220 31.95 6.40 -0.08
N GLN A 221 31.02 6.05 -1.00
CA GLN A 221 29.92 6.95 -1.40
C GLN A 221 28.71 6.75 -0.48
N LEU A 222 27.90 7.82 -0.33
CA LEU A 222 26.53 7.67 0.13
C LEU A 222 25.70 7.05 -1.00
N ILE A 223 25.08 5.90 -0.73
CA ILE A 223 24.17 5.28 -1.69
C ILE A 223 22.74 5.66 -1.35
N VAL A 224 22.07 6.26 -2.34
CA VAL A 224 20.67 6.69 -2.24
C VAL A 224 19.81 5.73 -3.07
N GLY A 225 18.80 5.12 -2.45
CA GLY A 225 17.97 4.11 -3.07
C GLY A 225 16.58 4.61 -3.43
N LEU A 226 16.04 4.08 -4.54
CA LEU A 226 14.61 4.12 -4.89
C LEU A 226 14.17 2.71 -5.25
N SER A 227 13.06 2.23 -4.66
CA SER A 227 12.57 0.87 -4.90
C SER A 227 11.06 0.81 -5.10
N GLY A 228 10.61 -0.07 -5.98
CA GLY A 228 9.21 -0.54 -6.08
C GLY A 228 8.38 0.13 -7.18
N ASN A 229 7.04 0.02 -7.07
CA ASN A 229 6.12 0.54 -8.07
C ASN A 229 6.19 2.07 -8.17
N LEU A 230 6.51 2.57 -9.35
CA LEU A 230 6.49 4.00 -9.69
C LEU A 230 5.23 4.32 -10.48
N GLY A 231 4.08 4.14 -9.81
CA GLY A 231 2.76 4.46 -10.38
C GLY A 231 2.48 5.97 -10.42
N PHE A 232 1.23 6.31 -10.68
CA PHE A 232 0.77 7.70 -10.87
C PHE A 232 0.89 8.58 -9.61
N THR A 233 1.03 8.01 -8.43
CA THR A 233 1.20 8.73 -7.17
C THR A 233 2.64 9.19 -6.91
N HIS A 234 3.60 8.72 -7.69
CA HIS A 234 5.03 9.01 -7.53
C HIS A 234 5.57 9.92 -8.62
N SER A 235 6.61 10.70 -8.29
CA SER A 235 7.34 11.57 -9.22
C SER A 235 8.79 11.11 -9.40
N PRO A 236 9.06 10.11 -10.25
CA PRO A 236 10.42 9.66 -10.53
C PRO A 236 11.27 10.77 -11.17
N ARG A 237 10.64 11.68 -11.91
CA ARG A 237 11.31 12.84 -12.51
C ARG A 237 11.97 13.72 -11.45
N THR A 238 11.32 13.96 -10.31
CA THR A 238 11.88 14.74 -9.21
C THR A 238 13.18 14.11 -8.69
N VAL A 239 13.23 12.78 -8.59
CA VAL A 239 14.43 12.04 -8.18
C VAL A 239 15.54 12.21 -9.22
N PHE A 240 15.21 12.09 -10.49
CA PHE A 240 16.17 12.23 -11.58
C PHE A 240 16.74 13.66 -11.67
N GLU A 241 15.89 14.67 -11.53
CA GLU A 241 16.34 16.07 -11.50
C GLU A 241 17.19 16.39 -10.24
N ALA A 242 16.88 15.80 -9.10
CA ALA A 242 17.74 15.90 -7.92
C ALA A 242 19.10 15.24 -8.16
N ALA A 243 19.13 14.06 -8.79
CA ALA A 243 20.39 13.41 -9.19
C ALA A 243 21.21 14.27 -10.15
N ARG A 244 20.56 15.00 -11.08
CA ARG A 244 21.22 15.95 -11.97
C ARG A 244 21.86 17.10 -11.20
N LEU A 245 21.23 17.63 -10.17
CA LEU A 245 21.78 18.67 -9.27
C LEU A 245 22.97 18.15 -8.46
N LEU A 246 23.04 16.83 -8.24
CA LEU A 246 24.10 16.15 -7.47
C LEU A 246 25.24 15.59 -8.34
N ARG A 247 25.26 15.86 -9.66
CA ARG A 247 26.22 15.21 -10.56
C ARG A 247 27.70 15.53 -10.22
N GLU A 248 27.97 16.69 -9.61
CA GLU A 248 29.31 17.08 -9.18
C GLU A 248 29.67 16.58 -7.77
N ASP A 249 28.70 16.08 -7.01
CA ASP A 249 28.89 15.52 -5.67
C ASP A 249 29.39 14.06 -5.77
N LYS A 250 30.70 13.87 -6.02
CA LYS A 250 31.31 12.55 -6.33
C LYS A 250 31.20 11.52 -5.21
N ASN A 251 30.85 11.95 -4.01
CA ASN A 251 30.59 11.08 -2.84
C ASN A 251 29.13 10.61 -2.74
N ILE A 252 28.27 10.87 -3.76
CA ILE A 252 26.85 10.49 -3.77
C ILE A 252 26.55 9.68 -5.03
N HIS A 253 25.87 8.54 -4.87
CA HIS A 253 25.42 7.72 -5.99
C HIS A 253 24.00 7.22 -5.76
N LEU A 254 23.17 7.21 -6.82
CA LEU A 254 21.78 6.76 -6.75
C LEU A 254 21.63 5.39 -7.42
N ILE A 255 21.00 4.46 -6.71
CA ILE A 255 20.58 3.15 -7.24
C ILE A 255 19.05 3.12 -7.31
N LEU A 256 18.50 3.02 -8.51
CA LEU A 256 17.07 3.12 -8.74
C LEU A 256 16.55 1.82 -9.33
N SER A 257 15.54 1.22 -8.72
CA SER A 257 14.90 0.00 -9.21
C SER A 257 13.38 0.11 -9.08
N GLY A 258 12.65 -0.42 -10.04
CA GLY A 258 11.20 -0.35 -9.95
C GLY A 258 10.47 -0.83 -11.20
N TRP A 259 9.18 -0.60 -11.21
CA TRP A 259 8.30 -0.92 -12.34
C TRP A 259 7.17 0.12 -12.45
N GLY A 260 6.35 -0.01 -13.47
CA GLY A 260 5.24 0.91 -13.73
C GLY A 260 5.61 2.03 -14.70
N VAL A 261 4.69 2.98 -14.86
CA VAL A 261 4.84 4.06 -15.86
C VAL A 261 6.03 4.98 -15.57
N GLY A 262 6.31 5.23 -14.31
CA GLY A 262 7.44 6.07 -13.90
C GLY A 262 8.79 5.39 -14.10
N TRP A 263 8.85 4.07 -14.12
CA TRP A 263 10.08 3.33 -14.43
C TRP A 263 10.50 3.55 -15.88
N LYS A 264 9.55 3.44 -16.81
CA LYS A 264 9.81 3.76 -18.22
C LYS A 264 10.32 5.20 -18.39
N GLN A 265 9.70 6.15 -17.68
CA GLN A 265 10.14 7.55 -17.69
C GLN A 265 11.60 7.72 -17.22
N LEU A 266 12.02 7.00 -16.16
CA LEU A 266 13.41 7.04 -15.68
C LEU A 266 14.40 6.52 -16.72
N HIS A 267 14.07 5.45 -17.44
CA HIS A 267 14.90 4.94 -18.54
C HIS A 267 15.03 5.97 -19.68
N GLU A 268 13.94 6.64 -20.04
CA GLU A 268 13.95 7.70 -21.07
C GLU A 268 14.83 8.88 -20.64
N LEU A 269 14.73 9.32 -19.38
CA LEU A 269 15.54 10.41 -18.82
C LEU A 269 17.03 10.02 -18.77
N GLN A 270 17.35 8.83 -18.30
CA GLN A 270 18.73 8.36 -18.21
C GLN A 270 19.36 8.16 -19.59
N ALA A 271 18.61 7.70 -20.59
CA ALA A 271 19.08 7.57 -21.96
C ALA A 271 19.41 8.94 -22.59
N ALA A 272 18.65 9.99 -22.23
CA ALA A 272 18.86 11.34 -22.73
C ALA A 272 20.07 12.04 -22.09
N ASP A 273 20.19 11.95 -20.74
CA ASP A 273 21.21 12.76 -20.00
C ASP A 273 22.47 11.97 -19.60
N LYS A 274 22.38 10.65 -19.50
CA LYS A 274 23.50 9.75 -19.12
C LYS A 274 24.22 10.19 -17.85
N LEU A 275 23.46 10.32 -16.76
CA LEU A 275 24.03 10.72 -15.47
C LEU A 275 24.92 9.60 -14.90
N ASP A 276 26.21 9.90 -14.66
CA ASP A 276 27.19 8.94 -14.12
C ASP A 276 26.94 8.58 -12.65
N ASN A 277 26.24 9.44 -11.91
CA ASN A 277 25.86 9.23 -10.52
C ASN A 277 24.52 8.49 -10.35
N VAL A 278 23.97 7.89 -11.42
CA VAL A 278 22.72 7.12 -11.41
C VAL A 278 22.92 5.74 -12.03
N THR A 279 22.55 4.70 -11.31
CA THR A 279 22.45 3.33 -11.83
C THR A 279 21.00 2.88 -11.79
N LEU A 280 20.46 2.48 -12.96
CA LEU A 280 19.17 1.82 -13.07
C LEU A 280 19.37 0.31 -12.92
N ILE A 281 18.59 -0.30 -12.02
CA ILE A 281 18.66 -1.73 -11.70
C ILE A 281 17.30 -2.34 -12.04
N ASP A 282 17.30 -3.43 -12.79
CA ASP A 282 16.08 -4.17 -13.09
C ASP A 282 15.29 -4.52 -11.81
N PRO A 283 13.96 -4.70 -11.90
CA PRO A 283 13.14 -5.03 -10.74
C PRO A 283 13.71 -6.21 -9.96
N VAL A 284 14.06 -5.96 -8.71
CA VAL A 284 14.71 -6.97 -7.85
C VAL A 284 13.66 -7.98 -7.39
N PRO A 285 13.88 -9.30 -7.61
CA PRO A 285 13.00 -10.34 -7.10
C PRO A 285 12.95 -10.36 -5.57
N GLU A 286 11.88 -10.91 -5.00
CA GLU A 286 11.67 -10.98 -3.55
C GLU A 286 12.86 -11.61 -2.80
N ALA A 287 13.45 -12.66 -3.35
CA ALA A 287 14.61 -13.33 -2.77
C ALA A 287 15.85 -12.42 -2.61
N GLY A 288 16.01 -11.40 -3.46
CA GLY A 288 17.10 -10.43 -3.39
C GLY A 288 16.71 -9.09 -2.74
N LEU A 289 15.46 -8.94 -2.33
CA LEU A 289 14.94 -7.64 -1.87
C LEU A 289 15.62 -7.14 -0.60
N VAL A 290 15.88 -8.02 0.36
CA VAL A 290 16.55 -7.65 1.61
C VAL A 290 17.97 -7.18 1.35
N GLU A 291 18.74 -7.87 0.49
CA GLU A 291 20.08 -7.48 0.08
C GLU A 291 20.07 -6.11 -0.62
N PHE A 292 19.13 -5.91 -1.54
CA PHE A 292 18.97 -4.65 -2.26
C PHE A 292 18.61 -3.49 -1.32
N LEU A 293 17.61 -3.67 -0.46
CA LEU A 293 17.21 -2.64 0.49
C LEU A 293 18.32 -2.34 1.51
N SER A 294 19.18 -3.30 1.82
CA SER A 294 20.33 -3.08 2.70
C SER A 294 21.49 -2.36 1.99
N ALA A 295 21.51 -2.29 0.67
CA ALA A 295 22.60 -1.67 -0.10
C ALA A 295 22.65 -0.15 0.02
N ALA A 296 21.50 0.52 0.15
CA ALA A 296 21.48 1.98 0.25
C ALA A 296 21.61 2.45 1.70
N ASP A 297 22.18 3.63 1.89
CA ASP A 297 22.30 4.31 3.19
C ASP A 297 20.98 5.04 3.51
N VAL A 298 20.30 5.55 2.47
CA VAL A 298 19.03 6.27 2.58
C VAL A 298 18.11 5.94 1.41
N TRP A 299 16.80 5.82 1.66
CA TRP A 299 15.79 5.52 0.65
C TRP A 299 14.88 6.71 0.39
N ILE A 300 14.51 6.95 -0.88
CA ILE A 300 13.61 8.02 -1.28
C ILE A 300 12.20 7.47 -1.51
N ILE A 301 11.20 8.20 -1.01
CA ILE A 301 9.79 8.03 -1.34
C ILE A 301 9.29 9.32 -2.00
N PRO A 302 9.25 9.38 -3.35
CA PRO A 302 8.98 10.60 -4.09
C PRO A 302 7.51 10.72 -4.46
N TYR A 303 6.67 11.25 -3.60
CA TYR A 303 5.29 11.51 -3.94
C TYR A 303 5.11 12.70 -4.88
N ARG A 304 4.00 12.68 -5.61
CA ARG A 304 3.46 13.88 -6.26
C ARG A 304 2.72 14.74 -5.25
N ARG A 305 2.44 15.98 -5.65
CA ARG A 305 1.61 16.89 -4.85
C ARG A 305 0.19 16.38 -4.70
N ASN A 306 -0.40 16.66 -3.55
CA ASN A 306 -1.77 16.32 -3.19
C ASN A 306 -2.05 14.81 -3.16
N ILE A 307 -1.09 14.00 -2.69
CA ILE A 307 -1.26 12.55 -2.50
C ILE A 307 -1.58 12.23 -1.04
N ALA A 308 -1.38 13.17 -0.11
CA ALA A 308 -1.79 12.97 1.28
C ALA A 308 -3.26 12.53 1.37
N GLY A 309 -3.53 11.47 2.12
CA GLY A 309 -4.85 10.86 2.27
C GLY A 309 -5.35 10.03 1.08
N VAL A 310 -4.61 9.98 -0.01
CA VAL A 310 -5.01 9.22 -1.21
C VAL A 310 -4.38 7.84 -1.24
N SER A 311 -3.11 7.72 -0.88
CA SER A 311 -2.36 6.46 -0.88
C SER A 311 -1.21 6.49 0.12
N VAL A 312 -0.91 5.36 0.75
CA VAL A 312 0.22 5.20 1.68
C VAL A 312 1.23 4.23 1.11
N PRO A 313 2.55 4.55 1.12
CA PRO A 313 3.56 3.71 0.49
C PRO A 313 3.93 2.54 1.39
N SER A 314 3.51 1.33 1.05
CA SER A 314 3.89 0.11 1.79
C SER A 314 5.41 -0.13 1.85
N ARG A 315 6.16 0.39 0.86
CA ARG A 315 7.63 0.31 0.82
C ARG A 315 8.31 0.99 2.03
N LEU A 316 7.67 1.98 2.66
CA LEU A 316 8.17 2.60 3.87
C LEU A 316 8.48 1.54 4.93
N TYR A 317 7.54 0.65 5.20
CA TYR A 317 7.68 -0.38 6.23
C TYR A 317 8.79 -1.39 5.94
N ASN A 318 9.05 -1.69 4.65
CA ASN A 318 10.15 -2.56 4.26
C ASN A 318 11.52 -1.88 4.43
N VAL A 319 11.61 -0.57 4.18
CA VAL A 319 12.82 0.22 4.43
C VAL A 319 13.11 0.32 5.92
N LEU A 320 12.07 0.54 6.73
CA LEU A 320 12.18 0.51 8.19
C LEU A 320 12.69 -0.86 8.67
N ALA A 321 12.17 -1.95 8.10
CA ALA A 321 12.53 -3.31 8.50
C ALA A 321 14.02 -3.62 8.36
N VAL A 322 14.68 -3.07 7.35
CA VAL A 322 16.13 -3.26 7.13
C VAL A 322 16.99 -2.19 7.81
N GLY A 323 16.36 -1.26 8.54
CA GLY A 323 17.04 -0.22 9.31
C GLY A 323 17.75 0.81 8.44
N ARG A 324 17.02 1.47 7.53
CA ARG A 324 17.58 2.54 6.69
C ARG A 324 16.84 3.85 6.88
N ALA A 325 17.61 4.94 6.80
CA ALA A 325 17.05 6.27 6.81
C ALA A 325 16.16 6.51 5.57
N VAL A 326 15.22 7.45 5.68
CA VAL A 326 14.25 7.73 4.61
C VAL A 326 14.20 9.22 4.31
N ILE A 327 14.19 9.59 3.03
CA ILE A 327 13.80 10.93 2.59
C ILE A 327 12.43 10.81 1.92
N VAL A 328 11.43 11.46 2.50
CA VAL A 328 10.07 11.47 1.96
C VAL A 328 9.79 12.82 1.31
N ALA A 329 9.62 12.83 0.00
CA ALA A 329 9.13 14.03 -0.71
C ALA A 329 7.59 13.96 -0.74
N ALA A 330 6.93 14.64 0.21
CA ALA A 330 5.48 14.58 0.40
C ALA A 330 4.97 15.79 1.18
N GLU A 331 3.65 15.99 1.22
CA GLU A 331 3.02 16.94 2.13
C GLU A 331 3.29 16.56 3.60
N PRO A 332 3.54 17.55 4.49
CA PRO A 332 3.84 17.28 5.91
C PRO A 332 2.73 16.50 6.66
N CYS A 333 1.49 16.61 6.19
CA CYS A 333 0.34 15.91 6.77
C CYS A 333 0.16 14.46 6.25
N SER A 334 0.95 14.01 5.26
CA SER A 334 0.87 12.63 4.75
C SER A 334 1.33 11.63 5.79
N GLU A 335 0.75 10.43 5.82
CA GLU A 335 1.13 9.37 6.77
C GLU A 335 2.64 9.08 6.73
N ALA A 336 3.24 9.02 5.54
CA ALA A 336 4.67 8.78 5.42
C ALA A 336 5.52 9.89 6.05
N ALA A 337 5.13 11.16 5.89
CA ALA A 337 5.82 12.30 6.52
C ALA A 337 5.64 12.29 8.04
N LEU A 338 4.44 11.96 8.53
CA LEU A 338 4.15 11.84 9.96
C LEU A 338 5.05 10.77 10.60
N VAL A 339 5.10 9.58 10.01
CA VAL A 339 5.97 8.48 10.51
C VAL A 339 7.44 8.90 10.54
N VAL A 340 7.95 9.53 9.47
CA VAL A 340 9.35 9.97 9.39
C VAL A 340 9.68 10.98 10.49
N ASN A 341 8.81 11.93 10.76
CA ASN A 341 9.01 12.96 11.78
C ASN A 341 8.86 12.39 13.20
N GLU A 342 7.80 11.63 13.48
CA GLU A 342 7.51 11.07 14.80
C GLU A 342 8.59 10.08 15.26
N GLU A 343 9.09 9.25 14.37
CA GLU A 343 10.13 8.27 14.67
C GLU A 343 11.55 8.83 14.47
N ASN A 344 11.68 10.05 13.97
CA ASN A 344 12.97 10.71 13.66
C ASN A 344 13.91 9.83 12.83
N ILE A 345 13.37 9.25 11.75
CA ILE A 345 14.03 8.24 10.91
C ILE A 345 14.52 8.77 9.57
N GLY A 346 14.42 10.10 9.35
CA GLY A 346 14.78 10.65 8.05
C GLY A 346 14.49 12.13 7.91
N TRP A 347 14.13 12.50 6.70
CA TRP A 347 13.83 13.89 6.32
C TRP A 347 12.55 13.96 5.50
N VAL A 348 11.79 15.02 5.69
CA VAL A 348 10.60 15.34 4.91
C VAL A 348 10.89 16.58 4.08
N VAL A 349 10.67 16.49 2.76
CA VAL A 349 10.89 17.61 1.82
C VAL A 349 9.63 17.84 0.99
N PRO A 350 9.45 19.05 0.43
CA PRO A 350 8.30 19.33 -0.46
C PRO A 350 8.23 18.37 -1.63
N PRO A 351 7.03 17.90 -1.99
CA PRO A 351 6.86 17.02 -3.15
C PRO A 351 7.08 17.78 -4.46
N GLU A 352 7.56 17.07 -5.48
CA GLU A 352 7.84 17.62 -6.83
C GLU A 352 8.78 18.82 -6.85
N ASP A 353 9.69 18.91 -5.86
CA ASP A 353 10.77 19.90 -5.85
C ASP A 353 12.13 19.20 -5.73
N PRO A 354 12.96 19.23 -6.78
CA PRO A 354 14.24 18.53 -6.79
C PRO A 354 15.31 19.18 -5.92
N ARG A 355 15.23 20.49 -5.65
CA ARG A 355 16.27 21.20 -4.87
C ARG A 355 16.28 20.80 -3.41
N PRO A 356 15.17 20.90 -2.65
CA PRO A 356 15.12 20.39 -1.28
C PRO A 356 15.46 18.91 -1.16
N LEU A 357 15.10 18.10 -2.19
CA LEU A 357 15.48 16.69 -2.22
C LEU A 357 17.00 16.52 -2.35
N ALA A 358 17.65 17.24 -3.25
CA ALA A 358 19.11 17.23 -3.39
C ALA A 358 19.81 17.72 -2.12
N ASP A 359 19.29 18.77 -1.48
CA ASP A 359 19.85 19.31 -0.24
C ASP A 359 19.72 18.34 0.93
N ALA A 360 18.60 17.61 1.05
CA ALA A 360 18.44 16.56 2.05
C ALA A 360 19.41 15.37 1.80
N ILE A 361 19.68 15.04 0.53
CA ILE A 361 20.66 14.00 0.18
C ILE A 361 22.08 14.47 0.56
N ARG A 362 22.45 15.74 0.29
CA ARG A 362 23.73 16.31 0.72
C ARG A 362 23.88 16.31 2.23
N LEU A 363 22.82 16.66 2.96
CA LEU A 363 22.80 16.60 4.42
C LEU A 363 23.07 15.18 4.92
N ALA A 364 22.41 14.17 4.33
CA ALA A 364 22.66 12.77 4.65
C ALA A 364 24.09 12.33 4.34
N ALA A 365 24.70 12.88 3.29
CA ALA A 365 26.08 12.58 2.90
C ALA A 365 27.11 13.27 3.79
N SER A 366 26.82 14.50 4.26
CA SER A 366 27.73 15.28 5.11
C SER A 366 27.79 14.77 6.55
N ASP A 367 26.70 14.13 7.06
CA ASP A 367 26.64 13.53 8.39
C ASP A 367 26.21 12.07 8.29
N ARG A 368 27.17 11.22 7.95
CA ARG A 368 26.97 9.77 7.80
C ARG A 368 26.58 9.09 9.13
N MET A 369 27.10 9.60 10.25
CA MET A 369 26.78 9.05 11.57
C MET A 369 25.32 9.32 11.93
N ALA A 370 24.84 10.54 11.73
CA ALA A 370 23.42 10.83 11.94
C ALA A 370 22.51 10.04 10.99
N THR A 371 22.96 9.80 9.76
CA THR A 371 22.20 8.97 8.79
C THR A 371 22.10 7.51 9.26
N ILE A 372 23.19 6.94 9.76
CA ILE A 372 23.22 5.59 10.35
C ILE A 372 22.32 5.52 11.58
N GLU A 373 22.37 6.52 12.46
CA GLU A 373 21.52 6.58 13.65
C GLU A 373 20.04 6.63 13.31
N LYS A 374 19.67 7.36 12.25
CA LYS A 374 18.29 7.33 11.72
C LYS A 374 17.91 5.94 11.22
N GLY A 375 18.83 5.21 10.63
CA GLY A 375 18.65 3.81 10.25
C GLY A 375 18.39 2.91 11.46
N HIS A 376 19.14 3.07 12.56
CA HIS A 376 18.88 2.33 13.80
C HIS A 376 17.49 2.64 14.37
N ARG A 377 17.11 3.91 14.39
CA ARG A 377 15.75 4.32 14.82
C ARG A 377 14.67 3.71 13.90
N ALA A 378 14.93 3.64 12.59
CA ALA A 378 14.01 3.00 11.64
C ALA A 378 13.80 1.52 11.97
N ALA A 379 14.87 0.77 12.30
CA ALA A 379 14.76 -0.62 12.73
C ALA A 379 13.95 -0.78 14.02
N GLU A 380 14.13 0.12 15.00
CA GLU A 380 13.33 0.13 16.22
C GLU A 380 11.86 0.48 15.93
N ALA A 381 11.62 1.49 15.10
CA ALA A 381 10.27 1.87 14.67
C ALA A 381 9.55 0.72 13.96
N ALA A 382 10.27 -0.07 13.14
CA ALA A 382 9.71 -1.22 12.45
C ALA A 382 9.04 -2.24 13.40
N LYS A 383 9.49 -2.34 14.63
CA LYS A 383 8.90 -3.22 15.65
C LYS A 383 7.45 -2.85 16.00
N LYS A 384 7.05 -1.59 15.81
CA LYS A 384 5.68 -1.11 16.01
C LYS A 384 4.77 -1.50 14.84
N TYR A 385 5.35 -1.69 13.66
CA TYR A 385 4.67 -2.03 12.40
C TYR A 385 4.86 -3.50 12.08
N ASN A 386 4.38 -4.37 12.96
CA ASN A 386 4.46 -5.83 12.83
C ASN A 386 3.09 -6.47 12.58
N PRO A 387 3.03 -7.67 12.00
CA PRO A 387 1.77 -8.35 11.71
C PRO A 387 0.88 -8.58 12.94
N ASP A 388 1.47 -8.95 14.08
CA ASP A 388 0.70 -9.30 15.28
C ASP A 388 -0.02 -8.09 15.89
N ALA A 389 0.67 -6.93 15.93
CA ALA A 389 0.07 -5.68 16.36
C ALA A 389 -1.08 -5.24 15.44
N ALA A 390 -0.90 -5.36 14.12
CA ALA A 390 -1.95 -5.08 13.16
C ALA A 390 -3.14 -6.04 13.32
N MET A 391 -2.88 -7.34 13.45
CA MET A 391 -3.93 -8.36 13.64
C MET A 391 -4.69 -8.18 14.93
N THR A 392 -4.05 -7.75 16.01
CA THR A 392 -4.75 -7.41 17.26
C THR A 392 -5.77 -6.31 17.01
N ARG A 393 -5.40 -5.22 16.32
CA ARG A 393 -6.33 -4.13 15.96
C ARG A 393 -7.46 -4.59 15.03
N TYR A 394 -7.16 -5.45 14.03
CA TYR A 394 -8.21 -6.05 13.19
C TYR A 394 -9.22 -6.84 14.04
N ARG A 395 -8.74 -7.70 14.96
CA ARG A 395 -9.62 -8.47 15.85
C ARG A 395 -10.49 -7.56 16.70
N GLU A 396 -9.96 -6.47 17.27
CA GLU A 396 -10.72 -5.49 18.04
C GLU A 396 -11.84 -4.83 17.22
N VAL A 397 -11.54 -4.43 15.97
CA VAL A 397 -12.55 -3.87 15.06
C VAL A 397 -13.64 -4.90 14.77
N PHE A 398 -13.27 -6.13 14.43
CA PHE A 398 -14.23 -7.18 14.08
C PHE A 398 -15.05 -7.64 15.28
N LEU A 399 -14.49 -7.58 16.50
CA LEU A 399 -15.22 -7.89 17.73
C LEU A 399 -16.34 -6.85 18.01
N LYS A 400 -16.07 -5.58 17.72
CA LYS A 400 -17.08 -4.50 17.88
C LYS A 400 -18.24 -4.59 16.87
N LEU A 401 -18.06 -5.33 15.78
CA LEU A 401 -19.08 -5.52 14.73
C LEU A 401 -20.01 -6.71 14.99
N ARG A 402 -19.74 -7.49 16.02
CA ARG A 402 -20.57 -8.62 16.51
C ARG A 402 -21.58 -8.17 17.55
#